data_91a8b5844d22e0aae8ba59d5bf6d22f7
#
_entry.id   91a8b5844d22e0aae8ba59d5bf6d22f7
#
_cell.length_a   1.000
_cell.length_b   1.000
_cell.length_c   1.000
_cell.angle_alpha   90.00
_cell.angle_beta   90.00
_cell.angle_gamma   90.00
#
_symmetry.space_group_name_H-M   'P 1'
#
loop_
_entity.id
_entity.type
_entity.pdbx_description
1 polymer ?
#
loop_
_entity_poly.entity_id
_entity_poly.type
_entity_poly.pdbx_seq_one_letter_code
_entity_poly.pdbx_strand_id
1 'polypeptide(L)'
;MSSAWGILLLALALTAAPGAAFPQSARAPHTRAEALAGLRHADAATRAEAVVWIANHGAMADAGLLHERLRDESPFVRGFAEQGLWLLWARSGDPAIDALMARGTEQMQAGQHAQAIETFTSVIKTKPDFAEAWNRRATVYYLAGLFEESIADCGEVLRRNPLHFGALSGMGEIHLQLEQYDEALRWYRRALEVNPNMTGVELNIKAIEELLREKRGRST
;
A
#
# COMPACT_ATOMS: atom_id res chain seq x y z
N MET A 1 28.15 -1.01 -12.53
CA MET A 1 27.80 -2.06 -11.54
C MET A 1 26.39 -1.75 -11.09
N SER A 2 25.42 -2.42 -11.70
CA SER A 2 23.98 -2.17 -11.52
C SER A 2 23.54 -2.81 -10.21
N SER A 3 23.19 -1.97 -9.24
CA SER A 3 22.54 -2.41 -8.01
C SER A 3 21.05 -2.63 -8.29
N ALA A 4 20.70 -3.87 -8.56
CA ALA A 4 19.30 -4.28 -8.63
C ALA A 4 18.73 -4.32 -7.20
N TRP A 5 18.17 -3.21 -6.75
CA TRP A 5 17.31 -3.19 -5.58
C TRP A 5 15.91 -3.58 -6.03
N GLY A 6 15.62 -4.87 -5.86
CA GLY A 6 14.35 -5.44 -6.23
C GLY A 6 13.22 -4.79 -5.43
N ILE A 7 12.26 -4.21 -6.14
CA ILE A 7 10.93 -3.93 -5.63
C ILE A 7 10.33 -5.28 -5.28
N LEU A 8 10.32 -5.61 -3.99
CA LEU A 8 9.62 -6.77 -3.47
C LEU A 8 8.11 -6.48 -3.52
N LEU A 9 7.50 -6.70 -4.68
CA LEU A 9 6.06 -6.94 -4.77
C LEU A 9 5.83 -8.30 -4.08
N LEU A 10 5.76 -8.28 -2.74
CA LEU A 10 5.36 -9.44 -1.96
C LEU A 10 3.87 -9.68 -2.18
N ALA A 11 3.55 -10.43 -3.23
CA ALA A 11 2.38 -11.29 -3.21
C ALA A 11 2.71 -12.41 -2.19
N LEU A 12 2.51 -12.15 -0.90
CA LEU A 12 2.58 -13.18 0.12
C LEU A 12 1.36 -14.10 -0.08
N ALA A 13 1.59 -15.20 -0.80
CA ALA A 13 0.78 -16.39 -0.57
C ALA A 13 0.97 -16.77 0.90
N LEU A 14 -0.08 -16.69 1.71
CA LEU A 14 -0.10 -17.23 3.06
C LEU A 14 0.14 -18.75 2.98
N THR A 15 1.39 -19.19 3.05
CA THR A 15 1.70 -20.54 3.48
C THR A 15 1.63 -20.53 5.01
N ALA A 16 0.48 -20.95 5.53
CA ALA A 16 0.33 -21.21 6.95
C ALA A 16 1.37 -22.23 7.38
N ALA A 17 2.30 -21.83 8.23
CA ALA A 17 3.17 -22.78 8.93
C ALA A 17 2.30 -23.69 9.80
N PRO A 18 2.42 -25.03 9.69
CA PRO A 18 1.67 -25.94 10.52
C PRO A 18 2.23 -25.88 11.96
N GLY A 19 1.46 -25.36 12.90
CA GLY A 19 1.80 -25.54 14.33
C GLY A 19 1.49 -24.42 15.31
N ALA A 20 1.05 -23.24 14.89
CA ALA A 20 0.51 -22.28 15.85
C ALA A 20 -0.99 -22.55 16.05
N ALA A 21 -1.33 -23.26 17.13
CA ALA A 21 -2.71 -23.32 17.59
C ALA A 21 -3.11 -21.88 17.96
N PHE A 22 -3.92 -21.25 17.12
CA PHE A 22 -4.57 -19.99 17.48
C PHE A 22 -5.41 -20.25 18.73
N PRO A 23 -5.32 -19.42 19.78
CA PRO A 23 -6.29 -19.51 20.87
C PRO A 23 -7.67 -19.45 20.22
N GLN A 24 -8.56 -20.36 20.62
CA GLN A 24 -9.96 -20.34 20.17
C GLN A 24 -10.55 -19.01 20.64
N SER A 25 -10.50 -18.02 19.75
CA SER A 25 -11.05 -16.71 20.00
C SER A 25 -12.57 -16.77 19.99
N ALA A 26 -13.17 -15.83 20.64
CA ALA A 26 -14.60 -15.55 20.51
C ALA A 26 -14.98 -15.61 19.02
N ARG A 27 -16.10 -16.26 18.73
CA ARG A 27 -16.62 -16.52 17.38
C ARG A 27 -16.42 -15.33 16.44
N ALA A 28 -15.81 -15.56 15.25
CA ALA A 28 -15.58 -14.54 14.24
C ALA A 28 -16.86 -13.72 13.96
N PRO A 29 -16.75 -12.39 13.75
CA PRO A 29 -17.93 -11.55 13.54
C PRO A 29 -18.73 -12.02 12.32
N HIS A 30 -20.05 -12.03 12.44
CA HIS A 30 -20.97 -12.36 11.36
C HIS A 30 -21.70 -11.13 10.82
N THR A 31 -21.63 -10.03 11.57
CA THR A 31 -22.29 -8.77 11.22
C THR A 31 -21.31 -7.59 11.33
N ARG A 32 -21.63 -6.50 10.62
CA ARG A 32 -20.86 -5.25 10.73
C ARG A 32 -20.85 -4.71 12.16
N ALA A 33 -21.97 -4.84 12.90
CA ALA A 33 -22.05 -4.38 14.29
C ALA A 33 -21.11 -5.16 15.21
N GLU A 34 -21.03 -6.47 15.06
CA GLU A 34 -20.10 -7.33 15.79
C GLU A 34 -18.64 -6.99 15.44
N ALA A 35 -18.33 -6.78 14.15
CA ALA A 35 -16.99 -6.38 13.72
C ALA A 35 -16.58 -5.02 14.33
N LEU A 36 -17.48 -4.02 14.31
CA LEU A 36 -17.19 -2.72 14.94
C LEU A 36 -16.95 -2.82 16.45
N ALA A 37 -17.70 -3.67 17.14
CA ALA A 37 -17.47 -3.97 18.56
C ALA A 37 -16.13 -4.69 18.76
N GLY A 38 -15.83 -5.68 17.91
CA GLY A 38 -14.60 -6.46 17.92
C GLY A 38 -13.33 -5.63 17.77
N LEU A 39 -13.36 -4.56 16.95
CA LEU A 39 -12.22 -3.64 16.78
C LEU A 39 -11.75 -2.98 18.09
N ARG A 40 -12.61 -2.94 19.11
CA ARG A 40 -12.32 -2.31 20.41
C ARG A 40 -12.11 -3.34 21.53
N HIS A 41 -12.09 -4.62 21.19
CA HIS A 41 -11.95 -5.68 22.19
C HIS A 41 -10.55 -5.68 22.81
N ALA A 42 -10.46 -6.09 24.09
CA ALA A 42 -9.17 -6.18 24.79
C ALA A 42 -8.24 -7.23 24.17
N ASP A 43 -8.82 -8.36 23.74
CA ASP A 43 -8.08 -9.44 23.10
C ASP A 43 -7.68 -9.10 21.67
N ALA A 44 -6.37 -9.23 21.36
CA ALA A 44 -5.82 -8.91 20.06
C ALA A 44 -6.31 -9.84 18.93
N ALA A 45 -6.60 -11.11 19.23
CA ALA A 45 -7.12 -12.04 18.23
C ALA A 45 -8.52 -11.61 17.78
N THR A 46 -9.38 -11.22 18.71
CA THR A 46 -10.72 -10.68 18.42
C THR A 46 -10.64 -9.39 17.59
N ARG A 47 -9.69 -8.48 17.88
CA ARG A 47 -9.46 -7.28 17.05
C ARG A 47 -9.00 -7.65 15.66
N ALA A 48 -8.11 -8.63 15.52
CA ALA A 48 -7.64 -9.10 14.21
C ALA A 48 -8.77 -9.71 13.37
N GLU A 49 -9.63 -10.54 13.96
CA GLU A 49 -10.81 -11.09 13.29
C GLU A 49 -11.76 -10.00 12.80
N ALA A 50 -11.98 -8.98 13.63
CA ALA A 50 -12.78 -7.83 13.25
C ALA A 50 -12.16 -7.05 12.07
N VAL A 51 -10.84 -6.84 12.07
CA VAL A 51 -10.10 -6.23 10.95
C VAL A 51 -10.29 -7.04 9.67
N VAL A 52 -10.10 -8.36 9.73
CA VAL A 52 -10.28 -9.27 8.59
C VAL A 52 -11.73 -9.22 8.08
N TRP A 53 -12.70 -9.18 8.97
CA TRP A 53 -14.11 -9.05 8.58
C TRP A 53 -14.37 -7.75 7.82
N ILE A 54 -13.91 -6.60 8.35
CA ILE A 54 -14.03 -5.29 7.69
C ILE A 54 -13.30 -5.29 6.33
N ALA A 55 -12.10 -5.86 6.27
CA ALA A 55 -11.36 -5.96 5.01
C ALA A 55 -12.13 -6.72 3.92
N ASN A 56 -12.85 -7.80 4.30
CA ASN A 56 -13.57 -8.65 3.34
C ASN A 56 -14.97 -8.14 2.99
N HIS A 57 -15.67 -7.48 3.92
CA HIS A 57 -17.08 -7.12 3.78
C HIS A 57 -17.34 -5.61 3.81
N GLY A 58 -16.36 -4.82 4.26
CA GLY A 58 -16.46 -3.36 4.33
C GLY A 58 -16.40 -2.67 2.98
N ALA A 59 -16.74 -1.40 3.00
CA ALA A 59 -16.62 -0.49 1.86
C ALA A 59 -15.43 0.47 2.06
N MET A 60 -15.10 1.26 1.04
CA MET A 60 -14.04 2.30 1.13
C MET A 60 -14.25 3.28 2.28
N ALA A 61 -15.51 3.54 2.66
CA ALA A 61 -15.84 4.36 3.83
C ALA A 61 -15.36 3.76 5.17
N ASP A 62 -15.10 2.46 5.22
CA ASP A 62 -14.60 1.78 6.42
C ASP A 62 -13.06 1.81 6.52
N ALA A 63 -12.34 2.34 5.50
CA ALA A 63 -10.88 2.38 5.48
C ALA A 63 -10.30 3.12 6.71
N GLY A 64 -10.97 4.17 7.21
CA GLY A 64 -10.56 4.88 8.42
C GLY A 64 -10.44 3.97 9.65
N LEU A 65 -11.32 2.97 9.78
CA LEU A 65 -11.29 1.99 10.88
C LEU A 65 -10.01 1.14 10.85
N LEU A 66 -9.58 0.75 9.64
CA LEU A 66 -8.34 -0.01 9.45
C LEU A 66 -7.10 0.87 9.60
N HIS A 67 -7.15 2.15 9.17
CA HIS A 67 -6.06 3.09 9.44
C HIS A 67 -5.78 3.27 10.92
N GLU A 68 -6.82 3.37 11.77
CA GLU A 68 -6.64 3.40 13.22
C GLU A 68 -5.89 2.15 13.73
N ARG A 69 -6.14 0.99 13.16
CA ARG A 69 -5.51 -0.29 13.55
C ARG A 69 -4.07 -0.44 13.06
N LEU A 70 -3.58 0.40 12.17
CA LEU A 70 -2.14 0.49 11.84
C LEU A 70 -1.26 0.88 13.06
N ARG A 71 -1.88 1.42 14.10
CA ARG A 71 -1.23 1.79 15.38
C ARG A 71 -1.66 0.90 16.53
N ASP A 72 -2.27 -0.24 16.27
CA ASP A 72 -2.65 -1.20 17.31
C ASP A 72 -1.40 -1.65 18.09
N GLU A 73 -1.56 -1.90 19.38
CA GLU A 73 -0.48 -2.41 20.22
C GLU A 73 0.08 -3.75 19.72
N SER A 74 -0.79 -4.61 19.18
CA SER A 74 -0.43 -5.90 18.60
C SER A 74 0.13 -5.76 17.19
N PRO A 75 1.38 -6.18 16.92
CA PRO A 75 1.94 -6.18 15.56
C PRO A 75 1.14 -7.07 14.59
N PHE A 76 0.47 -8.09 15.12
CA PHE A 76 -0.39 -8.97 14.35
C PHE A 76 -1.63 -8.22 13.82
N VAL A 77 -2.30 -7.43 14.67
CA VAL A 77 -3.43 -6.59 14.26
C VAL A 77 -2.99 -5.53 13.24
N ARG A 78 -1.83 -4.92 13.46
CA ARG A 78 -1.27 -3.94 12.50
C ARG A 78 -1.05 -4.53 11.11
N GLY A 79 -0.50 -5.75 11.04
CA GLY A 79 -0.28 -6.46 9.77
C GLY A 79 -1.59 -6.75 9.03
N PHE A 80 -2.63 -7.22 9.73
CA PHE A 80 -3.94 -7.42 9.13
C PHE A 80 -4.60 -6.12 8.69
N ALA A 81 -4.42 -5.03 9.45
CA ALA A 81 -4.95 -3.72 9.08
C ALA A 81 -4.32 -3.20 7.78
N GLU A 82 -3.01 -3.35 7.64
CA GLU A 82 -2.29 -2.98 6.41
C GLU A 82 -2.77 -3.78 5.20
N GLN A 83 -2.83 -5.11 5.32
CA GLN A 83 -3.36 -5.98 4.27
C GLN A 83 -4.83 -5.67 3.96
N GLY A 84 -5.62 -5.41 4.98
CA GLY A 84 -7.03 -5.06 4.85
C GLY A 84 -7.25 -3.76 4.07
N LEU A 85 -6.40 -2.75 4.27
CA LEU A 85 -6.42 -1.51 3.50
C LEU A 85 -6.14 -1.76 2.01
N TRP A 86 -5.12 -2.57 1.69
CA TRP A 86 -4.85 -2.96 0.30
C TRP A 86 -6.03 -3.68 -0.34
N LEU A 87 -6.71 -4.59 0.40
CA LEU A 87 -7.91 -5.27 -0.09
C LEU A 87 -9.08 -4.32 -0.33
N LEU A 88 -9.32 -3.36 0.57
CA LEU A 88 -10.37 -2.37 0.40
C LEU A 88 -10.09 -1.46 -0.79
N TRP A 89 -8.85 -0.99 -0.95
CA TRP A 89 -8.45 -0.13 -2.06
C TRP A 89 -8.51 -0.82 -3.41
N ALA A 90 -8.18 -2.12 -3.46
CA ALA A 90 -8.20 -2.90 -4.70
C ALA A 90 -9.63 -3.19 -5.21
N ARG A 91 -10.66 -3.04 -4.37
CA ARG A 91 -12.03 -3.39 -4.71
C ARG A 91 -12.73 -2.23 -5.40
N SER A 92 -13.02 -2.38 -6.69
CA SER A 92 -13.73 -1.36 -7.45
C SER A 92 -15.25 -1.36 -7.19
N GLY A 93 -15.81 -2.49 -6.76
CA GLY A 93 -17.24 -2.74 -6.66
C GLY A 93 -17.93 -3.08 -7.99
N ASP A 94 -17.15 -3.25 -9.06
CA ASP A 94 -17.60 -3.65 -10.39
C ASP A 94 -16.72 -4.81 -10.89
N PRO A 95 -17.31 -6.03 -11.05
CA PRO A 95 -16.55 -7.21 -11.48
C PRO A 95 -15.83 -7.04 -12.83
N ALA A 96 -16.37 -6.22 -13.75
CA ALA A 96 -15.72 -5.97 -15.04
C ALA A 96 -14.47 -5.10 -14.87
N ILE A 97 -14.53 -4.11 -14.01
CA ILE A 97 -13.36 -3.28 -13.63
C ILE A 97 -12.33 -4.13 -12.89
N ASP A 98 -12.76 -4.96 -11.93
CA ASP A 98 -11.85 -5.84 -11.17
C ASP A 98 -11.12 -6.84 -12.11
N ALA A 99 -11.79 -7.35 -13.14
CA ALA A 99 -11.18 -8.19 -14.16
C ALA A 99 -10.14 -7.44 -15.00
N LEU A 100 -10.40 -6.18 -15.37
CA LEU A 100 -9.41 -5.33 -16.06
C LEU A 100 -8.22 -5.01 -15.15
N MET A 101 -8.44 -4.75 -13.87
CA MET A 101 -7.36 -4.53 -12.90
C MET A 101 -6.47 -5.76 -12.76
N ALA A 102 -7.04 -6.96 -12.69
CA ALA A 102 -6.31 -8.21 -12.66
C ALA A 102 -5.45 -8.38 -13.93
N ARG A 103 -6.06 -8.20 -15.11
CA ARG A 103 -5.35 -8.26 -16.40
C ARG A 103 -4.19 -7.26 -16.49
N GLY A 104 -4.42 -6.00 -16.11
CA GLY A 104 -3.35 -4.99 -16.10
C GLY A 104 -2.22 -5.36 -15.14
N THR A 105 -2.55 -5.97 -14.01
CA THR A 105 -1.55 -6.46 -13.04
C THR A 105 -0.73 -7.61 -13.60
N GLU A 106 -1.36 -8.58 -14.29
CA GLU A 106 -0.65 -9.66 -14.99
C GLU A 106 0.28 -9.12 -16.07
N GLN A 107 -0.19 -8.17 -16.88
CA GLN A 107 0.63 -7.50 -17.90
C GLN A 107 1.84 -6.77 -17.28
N MET A 108 1.64 -6.06 -16.18
CA MET A 108 2.71 -5.40 -15.44
C MET A 108 3.75 -6.41 -14.93
N GLN A 109 3.31 -7.52 -14.34
CA GLN A 109 4.19 -8.58 -13.84
C GLN A 109 4.97 -9.28 -14.97
N ALA A 110 4.38 -9.38 -16.16
CA ALA A 110 5.01 -9.90 -17.36
C ALA A 110 5.94 -8.90 -18.06
N GLY A 111 6.15 -7.69 -17.51
CA GLY A 111 6.95 -6.64 -18.13
C GLY A 111 6.32 -5.99 -19.36
N GLN A 112 5.04 -6.25 -19.63
CA GLN A 112 4.28 -5.71 -20.74
C GLN A 112 3.77 -4.30 -20.41
N HIS A 113 4.69 -3.38 -20.14
CA HIS A 113 4.37 -2.05 -19.59
C HIS A 113 3.38 -1.26 -20.45
N ALA A 114 3.56 -1.25 -21.78
CA ALA A 114 2.67 -0.53 -22.69
C ALA A 114 1.21 -1.05 -22.59
N GLN A 115 1.02 -2.38 -22.61
CA GLN A 115 -0.31 -2.98 -22.49
C GLN A 115 -0.93 -2.73 -21.11
N ALA A 116 -0.13 -2.80 -20.04
CA ALA A 116 -0.60 -2.49 -18.68
C ALA A 116 -1.07 -1.04 -18.56
N ILE A 117 -0.33 -0.08 -19.13
CA ILE A 117 -0.71 1.35 -19.18
C ILE A 117 -2.04 1.52 -19.92
N GLU A 118 -2.21 0.90 -21.08
CA GLU A 118 -3.47 0.96 -21.84
C GLU A 118 -4.64 0.38 -21.04
N THR A 119 -4.44 -0.77 -20.41
CA THR A 119 -5.46 -1.44 -19.59
C THR A 119 -5.88 -0.57 -18.41
N PHE A 120 -4.94 -0.05 -17.62
CA PHE A 120 -5.28 0.83 -16.49
C PHE A 120 -5.84 2.18 -16.95
N THR A 121 -5.40 2.71 -18.10
CA THR A 121 -6.00 3.91 -18.70
C THR A 121 -7.47 3.68 -19.06
N SER A 122 -7.83 2.51 -19.59
CA SER A 122 -9.22 2.14 -19.85
C SER A 122 -10.05 2.10 -18.57
N VAL A 123 -9.51 1.53 -17.49
CA VAL A 123 -10.16 1.55 -16.16
C VAL A 123 -10.38 2.98 -15.67
N ILE A 124 -9.35 3.82 -15.75
CA ILE A 124 -9.42 5.23 -15.31
C ILE A 124 -10.48 6.01 -16.10
N LYS A 125 -10.59 5.79 -17.42
CA LYS A 125 -11.64 6.42 -18.23
C LYS A 125 -13.05 6.00 -17.83
N THR A 126 -13.23 4.74 -17.45
CA THR A 126 -14.54 4.19 -17.06
C THR A 126 -14.90 4.56 -15.62
N LYS A 127 -13.92 4.57 -14.73
CA LYS A 127 -14.09 4.85 -13.29
C LYS A 127 -13.00 5.78 -12.77
N PRO A 128 -13.09 7.08 -13.08
CA PRO A 128 -12.03 8.05 -12.79
C PRO A 128 -11.78 8.26 -11.28
N ASP A 129 -12.76 7.95 -10.43
CA ASP A 129 -12.64 8.09 -8.98
C ASP A 129 -12.00 6.86 -8.30
N PHE A 130 -11.70 5.81 -9.05
CA PHE A 130 -11.07 4.62 -8.52
C PHE A 130 -9.55 4.82 -8.37
N ALA A 131 -9.12 5.24 -7.17
CA ALA A 131 -7.74 5.61 -6.88
C ALA A 131 -6.72 4.51 -7.21
N GLU A 132 -7.07 3.23 -6.99
CA GLU A 132 -6.14 2.12 -7.20
C GLU A 132 -5.78 1.93 -8.68
N ALA A 133 -6.65 2.31 -9.63
CA ALA A 133 -6.30 2.26 -11.05
C ALA A 133 -5.18 3.26 -11.40
N TRP A 134 -5.23 4.47 -10.83
CA TRP A 134 -4.17 5.46 -10.92
C TRP A 134 -2.89 4.94 -10.26
N ASN A 135 -2.99 4.36 -9.07
CA ASN A 135 -1.86 3.79 -8.33
C ASN A 135 -1.16 2.68 -9.13
N ARG A 136 -1.91 1.79 -9.75
CA ARG A 136 -1.35 0.72 -10.59
C ARG A 136 -0.67 1.29 -11.82
N ARG A 137 -1.27 2.27 -12.48
CA ARG A 137 -0.65 2.91 -13.65
C ARG A 137 0.61 3.68 -13.26
N ALA A 138 0.59 4.40 -12.14
CA ALA A 138 1.78 5.05 -11.58
C ALA A 138 2.93 4.05 -11.37
N THR A 139 2.62 2.88 -10.82
CA THR A 139 3.61 1.80 -10.64
C THR A 139 4.19 1.35 -11.98
N VAL A 140 3.36 1.19 -13.02
CA VAL A 140 3.86 0.81 -14.36
C VAL A 140 4.73 1.91 -14.96
N TYR A 141 4.33 3.18 -14.84
CA TYR A 141 5.14 4.31 -15.28
C TYR A 141 6.51 4.34 -14.59
N TYR A 142 6.54 4.13 -13.27
CA TYR A 142 7.80 4.02 -12.52
C TYR A 142 8.69 2.90 -13.06
N LEU A 143 8.14 1.69 -13.27
CA LEU A 143 8.87 0.55 -13.81
C LEU A 143 9.39 0.78 -15.24
N ALA A 144 8.70 1.62 -16.02
CA ALA A 144 9.09 2.02 -17.35
C ALA A 144 10.08 3.20 -17.38
N GLY A 145 10.44 3.79 -16.24
CA GLY A 145 11.29 4.98 -16.13
C GLY A 145 10.60 6.29 -16.49
N LEU A 146 9.26 6.29 -16.60
CA LEU A 146 8.42 7.44 -16.92
C LEU A 146 8.03 8.14 -15.60
N PHE A 147 9.02 8.82 -15.00
CA PHE A 147 8.89 9.32 -13.64
C PHE A 147 7.91 10.48 -13.51
N GLU A 148 7.84 11.38 -14.50
CA GLU A 148 6.92 12.51 -14.52
C GLU A 148 5.47 12.04 -14.56
N GLU A 149 5.16 11.06 -15.40
CA GLU A 149 3.83 10.45 -15.51
C GLU A 149 3.47 9.70 -14.20
N SER A 150 4.44 9.03 -13.60
CA SER A 150 4.26 8.35 -12.33
C SER A 150 3.93 9.33 -11.20
N ILE A 151 4.65 10.47 -11.12
CA ILE A 151 4.36 11.55 -10.15
C ILE A 151 2.95 12.10 -10.35
N ALA A 152 2.56 12.37 -11.59
CA ALA A 152 1.24 12.88 -11.90
C ALA A 152 0.13 11.93 -11.43
N ASP A 153 0.27 10.65 -11.72
CA ASP A 153 -0.69 9.62 -11.29
C ASP A 153 -0.70 9.43 -9.77
N CYS A 154 0.45 9.42 -9.10
CA CYS A 154 0.50 9.43 -7.63
C CYS A 154 -0.23 10.64 -7.04
N GLY A 155 -0.11 11.82 -7.66
CA GLY A 155 -0.88 13.01 -7.29
C GLY A 155 -2.39 12.78 -7.38
N GLU A 156 -2.85 12.11 -8.45
CA GLU A 156 -4.26 11.76 -8.64
C GLU A 156 -4.75 10.72 -7.60
N VAL A 157 -3.89 9.77 -7.21
CA VAL A 157 -4.18 8.85 -6.09
C VAL A 157 -4.40 9.63 -4.80
N LEU A 158 -3.45 10.51 -4.45
CA LEU A 158 -3.48 11.26 -3.18
C LEU A 158 -4.62 12.29 -3.11
N ARG A 159 -5.07 12.79 -4.26
CA ARG A 159 -6.27 13.64 -4.33
C ARG A 159 -7.54 12.87 -3.98
N ARG A 160 -7.64 11.58 -4.33
CA ARG A 160 -8.80 10.69 -4.07
C ARG A 160 -8.70 10.01 -2.71
N ASN A 161 -7.50 9.62 -2.33
CA ASN A 161 -7.20 8.93 -1.07
C ASN A 161 -5.92 9.52 -0.45
N PRO A 162 -6.03 10.60 0.35
CA PRO A 162 -4.87 11.25 0.97
C PRO A 162 -4.06 10.35 1.92
N LEU A 163 -4.66 9.24 2.37
CA LEU A 163 -4.06 8.27 3.28
C LEU A 163 -3.50 7.04 2.55
N HIS A 164 -3.32 7.12 1.24
CA HIS A 164 -2.77 6.01 0.45
C HIS A 164 -1.26 5.92 0.63
N PHE A 165 -0.81 5.21 1.67
CA PHE A 165 0.61 5.12 2.03
C PHE A 165 1.48 4.52 0.92
N GLY A 166 0.93 3.67 0.03
CA GLY A 166 1.63 3.17 -1.15
C GLY A 166 1.97 4.27 -2.14
N ALA A 167 1.04 5.19 -2.42
CA ALA A 167 1.32 6.33 -3.29
C ALA A 167 2.28 7.34 -2.64
N LEU A 168 2.17 7.56 -1.31
CA LEU A 168 3.11 8.39 -0.56
C LEU A 168 4.53 7.82 -0.62
N SER A 169 4.71 6.53 -0.39
CA SER A 169 6.03 5.89 -0.50
C SER A 169 6.52 5.84 -1.96
N GLY A 170 5.62 5.64 -2.93
CA GLY A 170 5.94 5.69 -4.34
C GLY A 170 6.49 7.06 -4.78
N MET A 171 5.90 8.16 -4.30
CA MET A 171 6.47 9.51 -4.50
C MET A 171 7.89 9.60 -3.93
N GLY A 172 8.11 9.07 -2.72
CA GLY A 172 9.45 9.01 -2.12
C GLY A 172 10.44 8.24 -2.97
N GLU A 173 10.03 7.08 -3.50
CA GLU A 173 10.87 6.24 -4.36
C GLU A 173 11.23 6.94 -5.67
N ILE A 174 10.27 7.60 -6.34
CA ILE A 174 10.53 8.32 -7.58
C ILE A 174 11.53 9.45 -7.34
N HIS A 175 11.34 10.26 -6.30
CA HIS A 175 12.26 11.34 -5.97
C HIS A 175 13.65 10.83 -5.57
N LEU A 176 13.73 9.63 -4.94
CA LEU A 176 15.01 8.99 -4.67
C LEU A 176 15.73 8.59 -5.96
N GLN A 177 15.03 8.02 -6.95
CA GLN A 177 15.59 7.69 -8.27
C GLN A 177 16.08 8.93 -9.03
N LEU A 178 15.40 10.06 -8.83
CA LEU A 178 15.77 11.37 -9.40
C LEU A 178 16.87 12.08 -8.58
N GLU A 179 17.43 11.44 -7.56
CA GLU A 179 18.42 12.01 -6.61
C GLU A 179 17.92 13.27 -5.89
N GLN A 180 16.63 13.48 -5.82
CA GLN A 180 15.96 14.58 -5.13
C GLN A 180 15.74 14.20 -3.65
N TYR A 181 16.82 14.07 -2.91
CA TYR A 181 16.86 13.46 -1.58
C TYR A 181 15.95 14.15 -0.56
N ASP A 182 15.90 15.48 -0.55
CA ASP A 182 15.05 16.21 0.39
C ASP A 182 13.55 15.98 0.12
N GLU A 183 13.16 15.89 -1.16
CA GLU A 183 11.80 15.55 -1.56
C GLU A 183 11.47 14.10 -1.19
N ALA A 184 12.38 13.15 -1.48
CA ALA A 184 12.22 11.76 -1.11
C ALA A 184 11.98 11.61 0.40
N LEU A 185 12.79 12.28 1.24
CA LEU A 185 12.62 12.28 2.69
C LEU A 185 11.27 12.84 3.13
N ARG A 186 10.78 13.93 2.49
CA ARG A 186 9.46 14.50 2.81
C ARG A 186 8.34 13.51 2.56
N TRP A 187 8.35 12.85 1.42
CA TRP A 187 7.32 11.89 1.03
C TRP A 187 7.37 10.62 1.88
N TYR A 188 8.55 10.08 2.13
CA TYR A 188 8.71 8.91 2.99
C TYR A 188 8.25 9.17 4.43
N ARG A 189 8.56 10.34 5.01
CA ARG A 189 8.07 10.70 6.34
C ARG A 189 6.54 10.79 6.37
N ARG A 190 5.92 11.39 5.35
CA ARG A 190 4.45 11.37 5.22
C ARG A 190 3.87 9.96 5.11
N ALA A 191 4.54 9.04 4.40
CA ALA A 191 4.12 7.65 4.33
C ALA A 191 4.14 6.99 5.72
N LEU A 192 5.19 7.23 6.52
CA LEU A 192 5.29 6.73 7.91
C LEU A 192 4.30 7.39 8.87
N GLU A 193 3.93 8.65 8.63
CA GLU A 193 2.84 9.31 9.39
C GLU A 193 1.51 8.59 9.20
N VAL A 194 1.25 8.06 8.01
CA VAL A 194 0.04 7.28 7.73
C VAL A 194 0.19 5.83 8.18
N ASN A 195 1.25 5.15 7.77
CA ASN A 195 1.54 3.77 8.14
C ASN A 195 2.93 3.65 8.79
N PRO A 196 3.03 3.64 10.12
CA PRO A 196 4.32 3.55 10.82
C PRO A 196 4.99 2.17 10.72
N ASN A 197 4.36 1.20 10.05
CA ASN A 197 4.88 -0.16 9.97
C ASN A 197 5.73 -0.43 8.70
N MET A 198 5.97 0.60 7.89
CA MET A 198 6.70 0.49 6.62
C MET A 198 8.22 0.47 6.86
N THR A 199 8.76 -0.65 7.36
CA THR A 199 10.18 -0.80 7.70
C THR A 199 11.12 -0.51 6.52
N GLY A 200 10.73 -0.84 5.28
CA GLY A 200 11.52 -0.51 4.08
C GLY A 200 11.66 1.01 3.88
N VAL A 201 10.59 1.76 4.10
CA VAL A 201 10.61 3.23 4.03
C VAL A 201 11.51 3.82 5.12
N GLU A 202 11.46 3.26 6.33
CA GLU A 202 12.32 3.69 7.43
C GLU A 202 13.81 3.47 7.12
N LEU A 203 14.14 2.35 6.48
CA LEU A 203 15.50 2.05 6.03
C LEU A 203 15.96 3.01 4.92
N ASN A 204 15.09 3.34 3.96
CA ASN A 204 15.39 4.31 2.91
C ASN A 204 15.68 5.70 3.50
N ILE A 205 14.88 6.15 4.47
CA ILE A 205 15.14 7.42 5.18
C ILE A 205 16.53 7.41 5.80
N LYS A 206 16.88 6.38 6.57
CA LYS A 206 18.19 6.26 7.22
C LYS A 206 19.34 6.30 6.21
N ALA A 207 19.21 5.57 5.10
CA ALA A 207 20.23 5.53 4.05
C ALA A 207 20.41 6.90 3.37
N ILE A 208 19.33 7.62 3.09
CA ILE A 208 19.41 8.96 2.50
C ILE A 208 20.05 9.95 3.49
N GLU A 209 19.66 9.92 4.77
CA GLU A 209 20.23 10.80 5.80
C GLU A 209 21.72 10.57 6.00
N GLU A 210 22.17 9.32 5.94
CA GLU A 210 23.59 8.97 5.99
C GLU A 210 24.34 9.50 4.77
N LEU A 211 23.81 9.27 3.56
CA LEU A 211 24.38 9.79 2.31
C LEU A 211 24.54 11.31 2.35
N LEU A 212 23.52 12.03 2.81
CA LEU A 212 23.56 13.49 2.91
C LEU A 212 24.56 13.98 3.96
N ARG A 213 24.76 13.24 5.05
CA ARG A 213 25.76 13.53 6.07
C ARG A 213 27.18 13.38 5.51
N GLU A 214 27.43 12.30 4.77
CA GLU A 214 28.73 12.08 4.12
C GLU A 214 29.05 13.15 3.07
N LYS A 215 28.07 13.52 2.22
CA LYS A 215 28.25 14.58 1.24
C LYS A 215 28.64 15.92 1.88
N ARG A 216 28.01 16.27 3.00
CA ARG A 216 28.33 17.50 3.75
C ARG A 216 29.72 17.45 4.39
N GLY A 217 30.13 16.31 4.97
CA GLY A 217 31.46 16.15 5.58
C GLY A 217 32.60 16.15 4.58
N ARG A 218 32.37 15.89 3.29
CA ARG A 218 33.39 15.97 2.23
C ARG A 218 33.50 17.37 1.61
N SER A 219 32.58 18.25 1.91
CA SER A 219 32.53 19.62 1.38
C SER A 219 33.12 20.65 2.34
N THR A 220 33.55 20.21 3.52
CA THR A 220 34.26 20.99 4.57
C THR A 220 35.73 20.57 4.64
#